data_efc484ae758c598cd0dc845d15f535cd
#
_entry.id   efc484ae758c598cd0dc845d15f535cd
#
_cell.length_a   1.000
_cell.length_b   1.000
_cell.length_c   1.000
_cell.angle_alpha   90.00
_cell.angle_beta   90.00
_cell.angle_gamma   90.00
#
_symmetry.space_group_name_H-M   'P 1'
#
loop_
_entity.id
_entity.type
_entity.pdbx_description
1 polymer ?
#
loop_
_entity_poly.entity_id
_entity_poly.type
_entity_poly.pdbx_seq_one_letter_code
_entity_poly.pdbx_strand_id
1 'polypeptide(L)'
;MIAIIMGDGNGVGPEILLKAYVQGELQGEYMVWGDRSVLEYCSRKLGYEVPFHFAKGETDYCPNRLNVLDLGWLTEEDLTPGQVNAKVAAASREYVVKASEMALQGKFTAIVTLPVNKEAIRLTDPDFTGHTELIAGICGQTHYTMMLASSALTVTHVSTHVSMEQSIRNCKKERILEVIRLTWDALTRFQEHPVIAVAGLNPHAGENGAFGDQEITDIAPAVQAARKEGMDVVGPLPPDTVFLRAYRGEFGAVVCMYHDQGHIPMKLLDFEGGVNVSLGLKVVRTSVDHGTAYDIAYQGKAKTGSLVAAYDYAVKIQNRP
;
A
#
# COMPACT_ATOMS: atom_id res chain seq x y z
N MET A 1 -8.15 -12.44 -11.07
CA MET A 1 -8.73 -11.10 -11.27
C MET A 1 -8.42 -10.23 -10.06
N ILE A 2 -8.08 -8.96 -10.25
CA ILE A 2 -7.76 -7.99 -9.18
C ILE A 2 -9.00 -7.16 -8.84
N ALA A 3 -9.23 -6.87 -7.56
CA ALA A 3 -10.23 -5.91 -7.12
C ALA A 3 -9.60 -4.53 -6.93
N ILE A 4 -10.12 -3.50 -7.61
CA ILE A 4 -9.72 -2.09 -7.39
C ILE A 4 -10.82 -1.41 -6.57
N ILE A 5 -10.47 -0.96 -5.38
CA ILE A 5 -11.41 -0.32 -4.46
C ILE A 5 -11.37 1.18 -4.70
N MET A 6 -12.50 1.76 -5.08
CA MET A 6 -12.66 3.15 -5.54
C MET A 6 -12.19 4.20 -4.51
N GLY A 7 -12.17 3.86 -3.20
CA GLY A 7 -11.83 4.80 -2.14
C GLY A 7 -12.94 5.80 -1.84
N ASP A 8 -12.57 6.97 -1.37
CA ASP A 8 -13.51 8.04 -0.99
C ASP A 8 -14.15 8.67 -2.24
N GLY A 9 -15.49 8.56 -2.35
CA GLY A 9 -16.26 9.08 -3.48
C GLY A 9 -16.17 10.60 -3.67
N ASN A 10 -15.78 11.36 -2.66
CA ASN A 10 -15.58 12.81 -2.74
C ASN A 10 -14.14 13.23 -3.01
N GLY A 11 -13.20 12.27 -3.02
CA GLY A 11 -11.78 12.50 -3.28
C GLY A 11 -11.39 12.25 -4.73
N VAL A 12 -10.09 12.16 -4.98
CA VAL A 12 -9.52 11.92 -6.32
C VAL A 12 -9.62 10.46 -6.78
N GLY A 13 -10.00 9.52 -5.91
CA GLY A 13 -10.06 8.08 -6.25
C GLY A 13 -10.86 7.78 -7.51
N PRO A 14 -12.14 8.21 -7.62
CA PRO A 14 -12.95 8.01 -8.82
C PRO A 14 -12.32 8.62 -10.09
N GLU A 15 -11.77 9.84 -9.98
CA GLU A 15 -11.12 10.55 -11.09
C GLU A 15 -9.89 9.79 -11.60
N ILE A 16 -8.99 9.36 -10.69
CA ILE A 16 -7.77 8.60 -11.03
C ILE A 16 -8.12 7.30 -11.73
N LEU A 17 -9.11 6.57 -11.21
CA LEU A 17 -9.57 5.32 -11.77
C LEU A 17 -10.11 5.48 -13.20
N LEU A 18 -11.05 6.42 -13.40
CA LEU A 18 -11.66 6.66 -14.72
C LEU A 18 -10.63 7.16 -15.71
N LYS A 19 -9.72 8.04 -15.30
CA LYS A 19 -8.64 8.57 -16.13
C LYS A 19 -7.69 7.46 -16.59
N ALA A 20 -7.23 6.60 -15.66
CA ALA A 20 -6.36 5.47 -15.98
C ALA A 20 -7.05 4.48 -16.96
N TYR A 21 -8.37 4.24 -16.78
CA TYR A 21 -9.15 3.42 -17.69
C TYR A 21 -9.21 4.02 -19.10
N VAL A 22 -9.58 5.30 -19.24
CA VAL A 22 -9.70 5.99 -20.54
C VAL A 22 -8.34 6.08 -21.26
N GLN A 23 -7.25 6.23 -20.51
CA GLN A 23 -5.89 6.24 -21.05
C GLN A 23 -5.37 4.85 -21.39
N GLY A 24 -6.10 3.77 -21.06
CA GLY A 24 -5.70 2.40 -21.33
C GLY A 24 -4.47 1.94 -20.50
N GLU A 25 -4.26 2.55 -19.34
CA GLU A 25 -3.10 2.29 -18.50
C GLU A 25 -3.25 1.04 -17.62
N LEU A 26 -4.48 0.56 -17.38
CA LEU A 26 -4.76 -0.65 -16.62
C LEU A 26 -4.98 -1.82 -17.56
N GLN A 27 -4.06 -2.79 -17.54
CA GLN A 27 -4.08 -3.95 -18.42
C GLN A 27 -4.53 -5.23 -17.71
N GLY A 28 -5.30 -6.10 -18.40
CA GLY A 28 -5.76 -7.37 -17.86
C GLY A 28 -7.14 -7.29 -17.20
N GLU A 29 -7.49 -8.34 -16.45
CA GLU A 29 -8.82 -8.46 -15.83
C GLU A 29 -8.83 -7.89 -14.42
N TYR A 30 -9.66 -6.89 -14.19
CA TYR A 30 -9.93 -6.32 -12.88
C TYR A 30 -11.39 -5.92 -12.73
N MET A 31 -11.84 -5.79 -11.49
CA MET A 31 -13.18 -5.35 -11.14
C MET A 31 -13.11 -4.22 -10.12
N VAL A 32 -13.82 -3.15 -10.42
CA VAL A 32 -13.91 -1.99 -9.51
C VAL A 32 -14.96 -2.25 -8.44
N TRP A 33 -14.65 -1.91 -7.21
CA TRP A 33 -15.56 -1.94 -6.06
C TRP A 33 -15.92 -0.50 -5.67
N GLY A 34 -17.20 -0.16 -5.79
CA GLY A 34 -17.70 1.16 -5.50
C GLY A 34 -19.16 1.32 -5.87
N ASP A 35 -19.63 2.55 -6.01
CA ASP A 35 -21.00 2.86 -6.38
C ASP A 35 -21.07 3.43 -7.79
N ARG A 36 -22.03 2.91 -8.55
CA ARG A 36 -22.39 3.38 -9.89
C ARG A 36 -22.60 4.89 -9.93
N SER A 37 -23.38 5.41 -8.97
CA SER A 37 -23.71 6.83 -8.86
C SER A 37 -22.47 7.73 -8.83
N VAL A 38 -21.44 7.32 -8.07
CA VAL A 38 -20.17 8.06 -7.95
C VAL A 38 -19.41 8.07 -9.27
N LEU A 39 -19.25 6.90 -9.89
CA LEU A 39 -18.47 6.77 -11.14
C LEU A 39 -19.15 7.43 -12.32
N GLU A 40 -20.49 7.29 -12.47
CA GLU A 40 -21.23 7.97 -13.51
C GLU A 40 -21.22 9.51 -13.32
N TYR A 41 -21.37 9.98 -12.07
CA TYR A 41 -21.26 11.42 -11.78
C TYR A 41 -19.87 11.96 -12.13
N CYS A 42 -18.80 11.27 -11.70
CA CYS A 42 -17.41 11.64 -12.00
C CYS A 42 -17.14 11.67 -13.50
N SER A 43 -17.58 10.64 -14.24
CA SER A 43 -17.46 10.52 -15.69
C SER A 43 -18.11 11.72 -16.40
N ARG A 44 -19.38 12.03 -16.06
CA ARG A 44 -20.10 13.19 -16.63
C ARG A 44 -19.41 14.52 -16.29
N LYS A 45 -19.00 14.69 -15.04
CA LYS A 45 -18.36 15.93 -14.55
C LYS A 45 -17.05 16.24 -15.27
N LEU A 46 -16.28 15.20 -15.61
CA LEU A 46 -14.98 15.33 -16.26
C LEU A 46 -15.01 15.11 -17.77
N GLY A 47 -16.17 14.77 -18.34
CA GLY A 47 -16.33 14.52 -19.78
C GLY A 47 -15.63 13.24 -20.25
N TYR A 48 -15.50 12.23 -19.38
CA TYR A 48 -14.95 10.93 -19.76
C TYR A 48 -16.03 10.02 -20.34
N GLU A 49 -15.81 9.48 -21.53
CA GLU A 49 -16.69 8.47 -22.15
C GLU A 49 -16.22 7.08 -21.70
N VAL A 50 -16.93 6.51 -20.71
CA VAL A 50 -16.58 5.22 -20.12
C VAL A 50 -17.70 4.20 -20.40
N PRO A 51 -17.42 3.11 -21.13
CA PRO A 51 -18.36 2.02 -21.31
C PRO A 51 -18.45 1.17 -20.04
N PHE A 52 -19.29 1.52 -19.11
CA PHE A 52 -19.49 0.76 -17.86
C PHE A 52 -20.19 -0.58 -18.12
N HIS A 53 -19.81 -1.57 -17.30
CA HIS A 53 -20.57 -2.80 -17.04
C HIS A 53 -20.79 -2.93 -15.55
N PHE A 54 -22.04 -2.85 -15.11
CA PHE A 54 -22.39 -2.98 -13.69
C PHE A 54 -22.67 -4.47 -13.40
N ALA A 55 -21.65 -5.11 -12.85
CA ALA A 55 -21.62 -6.54 -12.58
C ALA A 55 -22.57 -6.91 -11.42
N LYS A 56 -23.27 -8.04 -11.55
CA LYS A 56 -24.16 -8.59 -10.51
C LYS A 56 -23.41 -9.46 -9.49
N GLY A 57 -22.15 -9.77 -9.77
CA GLY A 57 -21.27 -10.57 -8.92
C GLY A 57 -19.87 -10.66 -9.52
N GLU A 58 -18.96 -11.30 -8.80
CA GLU A 58 -17.54 -11.39 -9.18
C GLU A 58 -17.27 -12.17 -10.48
N THR A 59 -18.20 -13.00 -10.90
CA THR A 59 -18.09 -13.79 -12.15
C THR A 59 -18.74 -13.11 -13.36
N ASP A 60 -19.47 -12.03 -13.14
CA ASP A 60 -20.14 -11.26 -14.20
C ASP A 60 -19.18 -10.22 -14.79
N TYR A 61 -18.28 -10.69 -15.67
CA TYR A 61 -17.24 -9.89 -16.31
C TYR A 61 -17.54 -9.67 -17.79
N CYS A 62 -17.49 -8.42 -18.24
CA CYS A 62 -17.68 -8.03 -19.64
C CYS A 62 -16.36 -7.45 -20.21
N PRO A 63 -15.71 -8.12 -21.18
CA PRO A 63 -14.49 -7.60 -21.81
C PRO A 63 -14.67 -6.22 -22.44
N ASN A 64 -13.61 -5.42 -22.43
CA ASN A 64 -13.58 -4.06 -23.02
C ASN A 64 -14.54 -3.05 -22.37
N ARG A 65 -15.02 -3.34 -21.17
CA ARG A 65 -15.82 -2.42 -20.36
C ARG A 65 -15.17 -2.23 -18.98
N LEU A 66 -15.43 -1.08 -18.36
CA LEU A 66 -15.08 -0.91 -16.96
C LEU A 66 -16.08 -1.68 -16.11
N ASN A 67 -15.64 -2.83 -15.62
CA ASN A 67 -16.45 -3.72 -14.78
C ASN A 67 -16.52 -3.17 -13.37
N VAL A 68 -17.72 -2.89 -12.89
CA VAL A 68 -17.98 -2.30 -11.56
C VAL A 68 -18.93 -3.20 -10.80
N LEU A 69 -18.51 -3.67 -9.66
CA LEU A 69 -19.40 -4.26 -8.68
C LEU A 69 -20.06 -3.13 -7.91
N ASP A 70 -21.30 -2.83 -8.31
CA ASP A 70 -22.08 -1.75 -7.75
C ASP A 70 -22.68 -2.17 -6.40
N LEU A 71 -22.33 -1.44 -5.34
CA LEU A 71 -22.84 -1.72 -3.99
C LEU A 71 -24.11 -0.95 -3.65
N GLY A 72 -24.42 0.11 -4.39
CA GLY A 72 -25.66 0.85 -4.29
C GLY A 72 -25.88 1.56 -2.95
N TRP A 73 -24.80 1.95 -2.27
CA TRP A 73 -24.90 2.60 -0.95
C TRP A 73 -25.00 4.11 -1.02
N LEU A 74 -24.54 4.69 -2.13
CA LEU A 74 -24.54 6.12 -2.37
C LEU A 74 -25.43 6.47 -3.57
N THR A 75 -26.07 7.63 -3.47
CA THR A 75 -26.76 8.31 -4.58
C THR A 75 -25.95 9.54 -4.99
N GLU A 76 -26.29 10.15 -6.11
CA GLU A 76 -25.64 11.38 -6.56
C GLU A 76 -25.85 12.55 -5.57
N GLU A 77 -27.00 12.56 -4.86
CA GLU A 77 -27.32 13.57 -3.86
C GLU A 77 -26.42 13.52 -2.63
N ASP A 78 -25.78 12.37 -2.36
CA ASP A 78 -24.84 12.20 -1.25
C ASP A 78 -23.47 12.81 -1.54
N LEU A 79 -23.17 13.12 -2.82
CA LEU A 79 -21.84 13.54 -3.26
C LEU A 79 -21.61 15.03 -3.03
N THR A 80 -20.49 15.33 -2.41
CA THR A 80 -19.97 16.69 -2.17
C THR A 80 -18.47 16.71 -2.50
N PRO A 81 -18.08 16.60 -3.79
CA PRO A 81 -16.68 16.48 -4.19
C PRO A 81 -15.79 17.55 -3.56
N GLY A 82 -14.66 17.12 -3.01
CA GLY A 82 -13.73 18.00 -2.32
C GLY A 82 -14.10 18.33 -0.87
N GLN A 83 -15.15 17.71 -0.32
CA GLN A 83 -15.59 17.95 1.06
C GLN A 83 -15.70 16.67 1.87
N VAL A 84 -15.49 16.80 3.18
CA VAL A 84 -15.72 15.72 4.15
C VAL A 84 -17.21 15.40 4.22
N ASN A 85 -17.56 14.12 4.06
CA ASN A 85 -18.93 13.63 4.19
C ASN A 85 -18.90 12.26 4.89
N ALA A 86 -19.54 12.16 6.04
CA ALA A 86 -19.52 10.97 6.88
C ALA A 86 -20.14 9.74 6.18
N LYS A 87 -21.23 9.90 5.41
CA LYS A 87 -21.88 8.81 4.67
C LYS A 87 -20.96 8.27 3.55
N VAL A 88 -20.34 9.16 2.77
CA VAL A 88 -19.42 8.79 1.70
C VAL A 88 -18.18 8.10 2.27
N ALA A 89 -17.66 8.61 3.38
CA ALA A 89 -16.51 8.01 4.05
C ALA A 89 -16.84 6.63 4.65
N ALA A 90 -18.02 6.45 5.25
CA ALA A 90 -18.48 5.16 5.73
C ALA A 90 -18.60 4.14 4.59
N ALA A 91 -19.17 4.53 3.44
CA ALA A 91 -19.23 3.69 2.26
C ALA A 91 -17.84 3.29 1.77
N SER A 92 -16.89 4.22 1.74
CA SER A 92 -15.50 3.93 1.31
C SER A 92 -14.81 2.89 2.21
N ARG A 93 -15.08 2.92 3.52
CA ARG A 93 -14.61 1.90 4.47
C ARG A 93 -15.24 0.53 4.16
N GLU A 94 -16.53 0.49 3.94
CA GLU A 94 -17.26 -0.75 3.68
C GLU A 94 -16.85 -1.41 2.34
N TYR A 95 -16.46 -0.63 1.32
CA TYR A 95 -15.87 -1.20 0.10
C TYR A 95 -14.61 -2.01 0.43
N VAL A 96 -13.75 -1.50 1.31
CA VAL A 96 -12.53 -2.21 1.74
C VAL A 96 -12.88 -3.49 2.50
N VAL A 97 -13.85 -3.43 3.41
CA VAL A 97 -14.30 -4.60 4.18
C VAL A 97 -14.77 -5.70 3.23
N LYS A 98 -15.73 -5.38 2.35
CA LYS A 98 -16.33 -6.35 1.43
C LYS A 98 -15.31 -6.94 0.45
N ALA A 99 -14.47 -6.11 -0.16
CA ALA A 99 -13.44 -6.59 -1.08
C ALA A 99 -12.42 -7.50 -0.36
N SER A 100 -12.05 -7.18 0.89
CA SER A 100 -11.13 -8.00 1.69
C SER A 100 -11.73 -9.34 2.07
N GLU A 101 -13.01 -9.38 2.49
CA GLU A 101 -13.74 -10.61 2.77
C GLU A 101 -13.79 -11.53 1.53
N MET A 102 -14.05 -10.97 0.35
CA MET A 102 -14.10 -11.71 -0.90
C MET A 102 -12.71 -12.20 -1.35
N ALA A 103 -11.66 -11.39 -1.14
CA ALA A 103 -10.29 -11.80 -1.41
C ALA A 103 -9.85 -12.96 -0.48
N LEU A 104 -10.25 -12.94 0.80
CA LEU A 104 -10.02 -14.08 1.72
C LEU A 104 -10.73 -15.37 1.27
N GLN A 105 -11.85 -15.26 0.58
CA GLN A 105 -12.57 -16.39 -0.01
C GLN A 105 -11.95 -16.86 -1.34
N GLY A 106 -10.85 -16.22 -1.78
CA GLY A 106 -10.18 -16.56 -3.05
C GLY A 106 -10.89 -16.06 -4.32
N LYS A 107 -11.88 -15.16 -4.17
CA LYS A 107 -12.61 -14.57 -5.31
C LYS A 107 -11.76 -13.56 -6.09
N PHE A 108 -10.86 -12.90 -5.41
CA PHE A 108 -9.87 -11.97 -5.97
C PHE A 108 -8.47 -12.38 -5.55
N THR A 109 -7.52 -12.27 -6.46
CA THR A 109 -6.11 -12.61 -6.21
C THR A 109 -5.34 -11.51 -5.51
N ALA A 110 -5.80 -10.27 -5.65
CA ALA A 110 -5.24 -9.10 -4.98
C ALA A 110 -6.30 -7.99 -4.86
N ILE A 111 -6.07 -7.07 -3.94
CA ILE A 111 -6.83 -5.83 -3.79
C ILE A 111 -5.90 -4.62 -3.97
N VAL A 112 -6.36 -3.64 -4.74
CA VAL A 112 -5.70 -2.33 -4.93
C VAL A 112 -6.60 -1.27 -4.32
N THR A 113 -6.11 -0.54 -3.30
CA THR A 113 -6.94 0.46 -2.61
C THR A 113 -6.59 1.86 -3.05
N LEU A 114 -7.60 2.63 -3.47
CA LEU A 114 -7.53 4.07 -3.68
C LEU A 114 -7.76 4.82 -2.34
N PRO A 115 -7.47 6.14 -2.28
CA PRO A 115 -7.36 6.84 -1.01
C PRO A 115 -8.70 6.96 -0.29
N VAL A 116 -8.65 6.95 1.04
CA VAL A 116 -9.77 7.31 1.93
C VAL A 116 -9.36 8.41 2.89
N ASN A 117 -10.33 9.16 3.38
CA ASN A 117 -10.12 10.17 4.41
C ASN A 117 -10.35 9.55 5.80
N LYS A 118 -9.26 9.41 6.57
CA LYS A 118 -9.32 8.79 7.91
C LYS A 118 -10.16 9.59 8.90
N GLU A 119 -10.08 10.92 8.85
CA GLU A 119 -10.86 11.80 9.73
C GLU A 119 -12.35 11.69 9.42
N ALA A 120 -12.72 11.65 8.14
CA ALA A 120 -14.09 11.47 7.73
C ALA A 120 -14.65 10.10 8.15
N ILE A 121 -13.88 9.02 8.03
CA ILE A 121 -14.29 7.68 8.49
C ILE A 121 -14.48 7.67 10.01
N ARG A 122 -13.62 8.34 10.78
CA ARG A 122 -13.74 8.42 12.24
C ARG A 122 -14.99 9.10 12.73
N LEU A 123 -15.72 9.81 11.89
CA LEU A 123 -17.05 10.35 12.25
C LEU A 123 -18.09 9.22 12.48
N THR A 124 -17.85 8.04 11.88
CA THR A 124 -18.75 6.86 12.01
C THR A 124 -18.05 5.66 12.65
N ASP A 125 -16.72 5.58 12.57
CA ASP A 125 -15.89 4.54 13.19
C ASP A 125 -14.68 5.22 13.88
N PRO A 126 -14.83 5.64 15.16
CA PRO A 126 -13.80 6.39 15.88
C PRO A 126 -12.46 5.65 16.01
N ASP A 127 -12.48 4.32 15.98
CA ASP A 127 -11.29 3.47 16.12
C ASP A 127 -10.55 3.23 14.81
N PHE A 128 -11.03 3.77 13.70
CA PHE A 128 -10.38 3.59 12.39
C PHE A 128 -9.00 4.24 12.35
N THR A 129 -7.98 3.43 12.16
CA THR A 129 -6.57 3.85 12.07
C THR A 129 -6.04 3.91 10.64
N GLY A 130 -6.55 3.01 9.77
CA GLY A 130 -6.17 2.97 8.35
C GLY A 130 -6.54 1.66 7.67
N HIS A 131 -6.30 1.63 6.36
CA HIS A 131 -6.58 0.44 5.53
C HIS A 131 -5.81 -0.80 6.00
N THR A 132 -4.53 -0.65 6.34
CA THR A 132 -3.67 -1.77 6.71
C THR A 132 -4.17 -2.46 7.96
N GLU A 133 -4.49 -1.67 8.99
CA GLU A 133 -5.00 -2.15 10.27
C GLU A 133 -6.39 -2.79 10.11
N LEU A 134 -7.28 -2.16 9.32
CA LEU A 134 -8.59 -2.70 9.02
C LEU A 134 -8.50 -4.08 8.33
N ILE A 135 -7.69 -4.16 7.27
CA ILE A 135 -7.53 -5.41 6.51
C ILE A 135 -6.81 -6.48 7.35
N ALA A 136 -5.82 -6.10 8.15
CA ALA A 136 -5.15 -7.01 9.07
C ALA A 136 -6.14 -7.62 10.08
N GLY A 137 -7.03 -6.80 10.64
CA GLY A 137 -8.12 -7.24 11.52
C GLY A 137 -9.06 -8.24 10.84
N ILE A 138 -9.50 -7.96 9.60
CA ILE A 138 -10.34 -8.87 8.79
C ILE A 138 -9.59 -10.19 8.51
N CYS A 139 -8.28 -10.13 8.23
CA CYS A 139 -7.44 -11.30 8.01
C CYS A 139 -7.13 -12.09 9.28
N GLY A 140 -7.44 -11.54 10.48
CA GLY A 140 -7.01 -12.10 11.77
C GLY A 140 -5.48 -12.14 11.91
N GLN A 141 -4.78 -11.11 11.41
CA GLN A 141 -3.32 -11.01 11.40
C GLN A 141 -2.84 -9.90 12.34
N THR A 142 -1.83 -10.23 13.13
CA THR A 142 -1.13 -9.29 14.02
C THR A 142 0.32 -9.04 13.55
N HIS A 143 0.84 -9.93 12.71
CA HIS A 143 2.20 -9.92 12.18
C HIS A 143 2.19 -9.38 10.74
N TYR A 144 2.32 -8.07 10.61
CA TYR A 144 2.34 -7.39 9.32
C TYR A 144 3.28 -6.19 9.35
N THR A 145 3.68 -5.72 8.17
CA THR A 145 4.42 -4.48 8.03
C THR A 145 4.10 -3.80 6.70
N MET A 146 4.55 -2.56 6.58
CA MET A 146 4.46 -1.77 5.36
C MET A 146 5.77 -1.85 4.58
N MET A 147 5.66 -2.09 3.29
CA MET A 147 6.74 -1.94 2.32
C MET A 147 6.38 -0.83 1.35
N LEU A 148 7.31 0.08 1.11
CA LEU A 148 7.25 0.99 -0.03
C LEU A 148 8.17 0.46 -1.12
N ALA A 149 7.66 0.32 -2.32
CA ALA A 149 8.40 -0.18 -3.47
C ALA A 149 8.28 0.77 -4.66
N SER A 150 9.38 1.03 -5.34
CA SER A 150 9.43 1.69 -6.64
C SER A 150 10.50 1.05 -7.53
N SER A 151 10.67 1.58 -8.73
CA SER A 151 11.77 1.15 -9.60
C SER A 151 13.15 1.55 -9.06
N ALA A 152 13.22 2.54 -8.19
CA ALA A 152 14.46 3.12 -7.67
C ALA A 152 14.89 2.51 -6.33
N LEU A 153 13.94 2.19 -5.45
CA LEU A 153 14.21 1.75 -4.09
C LEU A 153 13.04 0.94 -3.53
N THR A 154 13.35 -0.06 -2.71
CA THR A 154 12.37 -0.77 -1.89
C THR A 154 12.78 -0.68 -0.42
N VAL A 155 11.83 -0.31 0.45
CA VAL A 155 12.05 -0.20 1.89
C VAL A 155 10.93 -0.86 2.67
N THR A 156 11.25 -1.47 3.81
CA THR A 156 10.30 -1.99 4.79
C THR A 156 10.57 -1.39 6.15
N HIS A 157 9.60 -1.42 7.07
CA HIS A 157 9.68 -0.65 8.31
C HIS A 157 9.41 -1.52 9.54
N VAL A 158 10.29 -1.41 10.54
CA VAL A 158 10.09 -2.00 11.87
C VAL A 158 8.97 -1.25 12.61
N SER A 159 8.98 0.07 12.49
CA SER A 159 7.92 0.96 12.99
C SER A 159 7.50 1.97 11.94
N THR A 160 6.19 2.30 11.91
CA THR A 160 5.62 3.28 10.98
C THR A 160 5.02 4.48 11.73
N HIS A 161 3.73 4.52 11.97
CA HIS A 161 2.99 5.68 12.47
C HIS A 161 3.00 5.75 14.01
N VAL A 162 4.19 5.87 14.59
CA VAL A 162 4.42 6.03 16.03
C VAL A 162 5.41 7.16 16.29
N SER A 163 5.52 7.65 17.53
CA SER A 163 6.53 8.65 17.88
C SER A 163 7.96 8.09 17.73
N MET A 164 8.96 8.97 17.58
CA MET A 164 10.37 8.55 17.54
C MET A 164 10.76 7.76 18.79
N GLU A 165 10.31 8.19 19.98
CA GLU A 165 10.55 7.47 21.22
C GLU A 165 9.96 6.05 21.16
N GLN A 166 8.74 5.89 20.66
CA GLN A 166 8.13 4.58 20.51
C GLN A 166 8.83 3.74 19.44
N SER A 167 9.32 4.36 18.36
CA SER A 167 10.10 3.67 17.32
C SER A 167 11.37 3.05 17.89
N ILE A 168 12.09 3.78 18.77
CA ILE A 168 13.27 3.26 19.45
C ILE A 168 12.91 2.07 20.35
N ARG A 169 11.80 2.17 21.09
CA ARG A 169 11.32 1.06 21.95
C ARG A 169 10.91 -0.17 21.15
N ASN A 170 10.36 0.02 19.95
CA ASN A 170 9.94 -1.06 19.06
C ASN A 170 11.13 -1.72 18.33
N CYS A 171 12.31 -1.08 18.32
CA CYS A 171 13.53 -1.61 17.71
C CYS A 171 14.07 -2.78 18.54
N LYS A 172 13.35 -3.93 18.50
CA LYS A 172 13.67 -5.16 19.23
C LYS A 172 13.96 -6.29 18.26
N LYS A 173 14.88 -7.16 18.65
CA LYS A 173 15.36 -8.31 17.86
C LYS A 173 14.20 -9.09 17.21
N GLU A 174 13.17 -9.42 17.99
CA GLU A 174 12.05 -10.23 17.53
C GLU A 174 11.27 -9.52 16.43
N ARG A 175 10.98 -8.22 16.61
CA ARG A 175 10.27 -7.41 15.61
C ARG A 175 11.10 -7.16 14.36
N ILE A 176 12.40 -6.91 14.51
CA ILE A 176 13.32 -6.74 13.37
C ILE A 176 13.40 -8.03 12.54
N LEU A 177 13.56 -9.18 13.19
CA LEU A 177 13.61 -10.48 12.54
C LEU A 177 12.29 -10.79 11.81
N GLU A 178 11.17 -10.48 12.43
CA GLU A 178 9.86 -10.61 11.80
C GLU A 178 9.76 -9.78 10.50
N VAL A 179 10.17 -8.51 10.53
CA VAL A 179 10.13 -7.64 9.34
C VAL A 179 11.11 -8.14 8.27
N ILE A 180 12.29 -8.65 8.66
CA ILE A 180 13.22 -9.28 7.70
C ILE A 180 12.55 -10.48 7.01
N ARG A 181 11.88 -11.38 7.75
CA ARG A 181 11.16 -12.54 7.19
C ARG A 181 10.07 -12.10 6.21
N LEU A 182 9.22 -11.13 6.61
CA LEU A 182 8.17 -10.59 5.74
C LEU A 182 8.73 -9.97 4.47
N THR A 183 9.87 -9.27 4.58
CA THR A 183 10.57 -8.68 3.44
C THR A 183 11.14 -9.77 2.52
N TRP A 184 11.75 -10.78 3.09
CA TRP A 184 12.30 -11.92 2.36
C TRP A 184 11.22 -12.67 1.58
N ASP A 185 10.10 -13.01 2.24
CA ASP A 185 8.97 -13.70 1.63
C ASP A 185 8.35 -12.90 0.48
N ALA A 186 8.34 -11.57 0.61
CA ALA A 186 7.87 -10.71 -0.47
C ALA A 186 8.84 -10.69 -1.65
N LEU A 187 10.14 -10.50 -1.41
CA LEU A 187 11.16 -10.36 -2.46
C LEU A 187 11.36 -11.67 -3.23
N THR A 188 11.37 -12.82 -2.57
CA THR A 188 11.55 -14.14 -3.20
C THR A 188 10.44 -14.47 -4.22
N ARG A 189 9.31 -13.77 -4.18
CA ARG A 189 8.25 -13.90 -5.18
C ARG A 189 8.65 -13.35 -6.56
N PHE A 190 9.65 -12.46 -6.64
CA PHE A 190 10.05 -11.82 -7.90
C PHE A 190 11.58 -11.64 -8.08
N GLN A 191 12.38 -12.05 -7.12
CA GLN A 191 13.84 -12.10 -7.20
C GLN A 191 14.31 -13.50 -6.84
N GLU A 192 15.20 -14.09 -7.64
CA GLU A 192 15.74 -15.43 -7.36
C GLU A 192 16.69 -15.44 -6.16
N HIS A 193 17.50 -14.39 -6.00
CA HIS A 193 18.49 -14.24 -4.93
C HIS A 193 18.43 -12.83 -4.34
N PRO A 194 17.36 -12.50 -3.55
CA PRO A 194 17.28 -11.18 -2.95
C PRO A 194 18.31 -11.02 -1.85
N VAL A 195 19.00 -9.88 -1.82
CA VAL A 195 19.84 -9.48 -0.69
C VAL A 195 19.14 -8.38 0.07
N ILE A 196 18.93 -8.56 1.37
CA ILE A 196 18.27 -7.57 2.24
C ILE A 196 19.33 -6.82 3.03
N ALA A 197 19.33 -5.49 2.95
CA ALA A 197 20.08 -4.63 3.86
C ALA A 197 19.25 -4.28 5.08
N VAL A 198 19.86 -4.26 6.26
CA VAL A 198 19.25 -3.78 7.51
C VAL A 198 19.96 -2.51 7.94
N ALA A 199 19.25 -1.39 7.96
CA ALA A 199 19.80 -0.11 8.41
C ALA A 199 20.05 -0.13 9.93
N GLY A 200 21.08 0.56 10.39
CA GLY A 200 21.24 0.89 11.80
C GLY A 200 20.18 1.89 12.26
N LEU A 201 19.92 1.93 13.55
CA LEU A 201 19.08 2.94 14.19
C LEU A 201 19.88 4.23 14.43
N ASN A 202 21.11 4.06 14.93
CA ASN A 202 21.97 5.15 15.35
C ASN A 202 22.91 5.59 14.21
N PRO A 203 23.48 6.84 14.30
CA PRO A 203 24.50 7.28 13.36
C PRO A 203 25.65 6.28 13.22
N HIS A 204 26.15 6.07 11.99
CA HIS A 204 27.23 5.14 11.68
C HIS A 204 27.01 3.70 12.21
N ALA A 205 25.72 3.29 12.30
CA ALA A 205 25.32 2.00 12.88
C ALA A 205 25.88 1.81 14.31
N GLY A 206 25.79 2.86 15.14
CA GLY A 206 26.16 2.85 16.55
C GLY A 206 27.67 2.93 16.83
N GLU A 207 28.54 2.81 15.82
CA GLU A 207 30.01 2.87 15.95
C GLU A 207 30.55 2.08 17.15
N ASN A 208 30.27 0.78 17.18
CA ASN A 208 30.62 -0.14 18.27
C ASN A 208 30.09 0.28 19.66
N GLY A 209 28.94 0.95 19.72
CA GLY A 209 28.29 1.38 20.95
C GLY A 209 28.60 2.83 21.36
N ALA A 210 29.39 3.56 20.58
CA ALA A 210 29.70 4.96 20.87
C ALA A 210 28.47 5.89 20.80
N PHE A 211 27.50 5.57 19.90
CA PHE A 211 26.28 6.37 19.66
C PHE A 211 24.99 5.63 20.07
N GLY A 212 25.11 4.52 20.77
CA GLY A 212 23.99 3.69 21.20
C GLY A 212 24.31 2.21 20.99
N ASP A 213 23.55 1.35 21.65
CA ASP A 213 23.82 -0.08 21.72
C ASP A 213 22.78 -0.96 21.00
N GLN A 214 21.73 -0.36 20.39
CA GLN A 214 20.65 -1.08 19.73
C GLN A 214 21.13 -1.96 18.58
N GLU A 215 22.19 -1.54 17.88
CA GLU A 215 22.83 -2.33 16.84
C GLU A 215 23.43 -3.62 17.41
N ILE A 216 24.03 -3.56 18.60
CA ILE A 216 24.68 -4.68 19.27
C ILE A 216 23.63 -5.59 19.94
N THR A 217 22.66 -4.99 20.62
CA THR A 217 21.71 -5.72 21.48
C THR A 217 20.53 -6.31 20.70
N ASP A 218 20.09 -5.65 19.64
CA ASP A 218 18.86 -5.98 18.93
C ASP A 218 19.07 -6.23 17.42
N ILE A 219 19.71 -5.31 16.65
CA ILE A 219 19.75 -5.38 15.20
C ILE A 219 20.69 -6.48 14.69
N ALA A 220 21.94 -6.51 15.16
CA ALA A 220 22.89 -7.54 14.74
C ALA A 220 22.43 -8.95 15.13
N PRO A 221 21.87 -9.20 16.35
CA PRO A 221 21.27 -10.48 16.67
C PRO A 221 20.09 -10.90 15.77
N ALA A 222 19.25 -9.94 15.30
CA ALA A 222 18.18 -10.23 14.35
C ALA A 222 18.74 -10.62 12.97
N VAL A 223 19.73 -9.89 12.46
CA VAL A 223 20.43 -10.20 11.20
C VAL A 223 21.08 -11.59 11.26
N GLN A 224 21.76 -11.91 12.38
CA GLN A 224 22.38 -13.23 12.57
C GLN A 224 21.34 -14.35 12.61
N ALA A 225 20.18 -14.12 13.23
CA ALA A 225 19.09 -15.09 13.25
C ALA A 225 18.53 -15.33 11.84
N ALA A 226 18.28 -14.27 11.08
CA ALA A 226 17.81 -14.36 9.70
C ALA A 226 18.78 -15.15 8.79
N ARG A 227 20.10 -14.91 8.94
CA ARG A 227 21.14 -15.68 8.22
C ARG A 227 21.13 -17.16 8.57
N LYS A 228 20.89 -17.52 9.84
CA LYS A 228 20.78 -18.93 10.26
C LYS A 228 19.54 -19.61 9.66
N GLU A 229 18.52 -18.84 9.30
CA GLU A 229 17.32 -19.30 8.59
C GLU A 229 17.52 -19.38 7.06
N GLY A 230 18.73 -19.09 6.56
CA GLY A 230 19.09 -19.20 5.14
C GLY A 230 18.81 -17.94 4.32
N MET A 231 18.44 -16.83 4.95
CA MET A 231 18.20 -15.56 4.24
C MET A 231 19.51 -14.81 3.98
N ASP A 232 19.67 -14.23 2.80
CA ASP A 232 20.80 -13.35 2.49
C ASP A 232 20.52 -11.93 3.01
N VAL A 233 21.07 -11.64 4.17
CA VAL A 233 20.82 -10.39 4.91
C VAL A 233 22.15 -9.79 5.35
N VAL A 234 22.33 -8.50 5.11
CA VAL A 234 23.51 -7.74 5.54
C VAL A 234 23.12 -6.60 6.47
N GLY A 235 23.91 -6.38 7.51
CA GLY A 235 23.64 -5.31 8.47
C GLY A 235 24.12 -5.64 9.89
N PRO A 236 23.93 -4.69 10.82
CA PRO A 236 23.46 -3.31 10.60
C PRO A 236 24.41 -2.51 9.73
N LEU A 237 23.86 -1.71 8.78
CA LEU A 237 24.62 -0.83 7.91
C LEU A 237 24.38 0.64 8.28
N PRO A 238 25.39 1.52 8.11
CA PRO A 238 25.23 2.95 8.35
C PRO A 238 24.05 3.55 7.58
N PRO A 239 23.06 4.19 8.25
CA PRO A 239 21.84 4.66 7.62
C PRO A 239 22.06 5.81 6.62
N ASP A 240 23.15 6.55 6.74
CA ASP A 240 23.54 7.63 5.83
C ASP A 240 24.06 7.14 4.46
N THR A 241 24.46 5.88 4.33
CA THR A 241 25.04 5.31 3.10
C THR A 241 24.26 4.15 2.51
N VAL A 242 23.49 3.41 3.31
CA VAL A 242 22.80 2.18 2.88
C VAL A 242 21.82 2.42 1.73
N PHE A 243 21.11 3.56 1.72
CA PHE A 243 20.13 3.87 0.69
C PHE A 243 20.78 4.18 -0.66
N LEU A 244 21.95 4.83 -0.67
CA LEU A 244 22.72 5.03 -1.91
C LEU A 244 23.18 3.70 -2.51
N ARG A 245 23.60 2.75 -1.67
CA ARG A 245 24.01 1.41 -2.10
C ARG A 245 22.81 0.62 -2.66
N ALA A 246 21.65 0.71 -1.98
CA ALA A 246 20.40 0.11 -2.44
C ALA A 246 19.96 0.70 -3.79
N TYR A 247 20.00 2.02 -3.95
CA TYR A 247 19.71 2.71 -5.21
C TYR A 247 20.61 2.27 -6.35
N ARG A 248 21.87 1.91 -6.04
CA ARG A 248 22.83 1.36 -7.02
C ARG A 248 22.63 -0.13 -7.32
N GLY A 249 21.61 -0.75 -6.73
CA GLY A 249 21.25 -2.14 -7.01
C GLY A 249 22.01 -3.19 -6.19
N GLU A 250 22.74 -2.79 -5.12
CA GLU A 250 23.42 -3.75 -4.26
C GLU A 250 22.45 -4.60 -3.43
N PHE A 251 21.25 -4.08 -3.15
CA PHE A 251 20.25 -4.71 -2.29
C PHE A 251 18.87 -4.69 -2.93
N GLY A 252 18.10 -5.76 -2.73
CA GLY A 252 16.71 -5.87 -3.16
C GLY A 252 15.75 -5.03 -2.31
N ALA A 253 16.07 -4.84 -1.02
CA ALA A 253 15.34 -3.94 -0.12
C ALA A 253 16.21 -3.51 1.06
N VAL A 254 15.77 -2.42 1.74
CA VAL A 254 16.33 -1.94 3.01
C VAL A 254 15.27 -2.06 4.10
N VAL A 255 15.55 -2.78 5.18
CA VAL A 255 14.76 -2.78 6.41
C VAL A 255 15.14 -1.57 7.24
N CYS A 256 14.18 -0.68 7.44
CA CYS A 256 14.31 0.58 8.17
C CYS A 256 13.74 0.45 9.58
N MET A 257 14.36 1.11 10.56
CA MET A 257 13.93 1.03 11.96
C MET A 257 12.70 1.90 12.24
N TYR A 258 12.54 3.01 11.50
CA TYR A 258 11.44 3.95 11.67
C TYR A 258 10.98 4.54 10.33
N HIS A 259 9.80 5.16 10.35
CA HIS A 259 9.09 5.67 9.19
C HIS A 259 9.98 6.55 8.28
N ASP A 260 10.49 7.66 8.79
CA ASP A 260 11.19 8.66 7.97
C ASP A 260 12.56 8.17 7.49
N GLN A 261 13.15 7.18 8.15
CA GLN A 261 14.39 6.57 7.69
C GLN A 261 14.26 5.98 6.28
N GLY A 262 13.11 5.37 5.98
CA GLY A 262 12.83 4.79 4.65
C GLY A 262 12.05 5.73 3.73
N HIS A 263 11.09 6.50 4.28
CA HIS A 263 10.22 7.35 3.46
C HIS A 263 10.95 8.55 2.85
N ILE A 264 11.88 9.16 3.58
CA ILE A 264 12.64 10.32 3.07
C ILE A 264 13.42 9.94 1.80
N PRO A 265 14.33 8.93 1.82
CA PRO A 265 15.06 8.56 0.61
C PRO A 265 14.13 8.05 -0.50
N MET A 266 13.07 7.31 -0.17
CA MET A 266 12.10 6.83 -1.14
C MET A 266 11.42 7.96 -1.89
N LYS A 267 10.85 8.94 -1.16
CA LYS A 267 10.16 10.09 -1.75
C LYS A 267 11.09 11.07 -2.45
N LEU A 268 12.33 11.14 -2.05
CA LEU A 268 13.35 11.93 -2.73
C LEU A 268 13.71 11.34 -4.10
N LEU A 269 13.75 10.01 -4.22
CA LEU A 269 14.12 9.31 -5.44
C LEU A 269 12.92 9.13 -6.38
N ASP A 270 11.74 8.82 -5.85
CA ASP A 270 10.55 8.52 -6.65
C ASP A 270 9.26 8.87 -5.88
N PHE A 271 8.85 10.12 -5.96
CA PHE A 271 7.66 10.60 -5.26
C PHE A 271 6.34 10.07 -5.86
N GLU A 272 6.31 9.85 -7.18
CA GLU A 272 5.09 9.50 -7.92
C GLU A 272 4.92 8.00 -8.17
N GLY A 273 6.02 7.25 -8.27
CA GLY A 273 6.02 5.81 -8.56
C GLY A 273 6.00 4.91 -7.32
N GLY A 274 5.96 5.50 -6.12
CA GLY A 274 5.92 4.75 -4.87
C GLY A 274 4.63 3.95 -4.71
N VAL A 275 4.75 2.65 -4.44
CA VAL A 275 3.65 1.74 -4.13
C VAL A 275 3.73 1.31 -2.68
N ASN A 276 2.63 1.46 -1.96
CA ASN A 276 2.52 0.90 -0.61
C ASN A 276 1.98 -0.54 -0.69
N VAL A 277 2.73 -1.48 -0.15
CA VAL A 277 2.40 -2.91 -0.10
C VAL A 277 2.29 -3.35 1.34
N SER A 278 1.18 -3.97 1.72
CA SER A 278 1.01 -4.54 3.06
C SER A 278 1.54 -5.98 3.06
N LEU A 279 2.61 -6.22 3.81
CA LEU A 279 3.23 -7.55 3.97
C LEU A 279 2.66 -8.27 5.19
N GLY A 280 2.56 -9.61 5.14
CA GLY A 280 2.08 -10.45 6.23
C GLY A 280 0.55 -10.63 6.27
N LEU A 281 -0.19 -10.01 5.37
CA LEU A 281 -1.62 -10.23 5.23
C LEU A 281 -1.91 -11.53 4.45
N LYS A 282 -3.06 -12.15 4.74
CA LYS A 282 -3.55 -13.31 3.96
C LYS A 282 -4.01 -12.95 2.54
N VAL A 283 -4.21 -11.66 2.28
CA VAL A 283 -4.57 -11.13 0.98
C VAL A 283 -3.44 -10.26 0.46
N VAL A 284 -3.17 -10.31 -0.83
CA VAL A 284 -2.24 -9.37 -1.48
C VAL A 284 -2.91 -8.00 -1.52
N ARG A 285 -2.30 -7.01 -0.90
CA ARG A 285 -2.81 -5.65 -0.90
C ARG A 285 -1.74 -4.66 -1.32
N THR A 286 -2.05 -3.89 -2.34
CA THR A 286 -1.28 -2.71 -2.76
C THR A 286 -2.14 -1.45 -2.64
N SER A 287 -1.52 -0.30 -2.56
CA SER A 287 -2.24 0.99 -2.57
C SER A 287 -1.40 2.10 -3.15
N VAL A 288 -2.08 3.15 -3.58
CA VAL A 288 -1.45 4.44 -3.84
C VAL A 288 -0.82 5.01 -2.57
N ASP A 289 0.22 5.83 -2.73
CA ASP A 289 0.95 6.48 -1.62
C ASP A 289 0.60 7.98 -1.49
N HIS A 290 -0.68 8.33 -1.70
CA HIS A 290 -1.20 9.69 -1.50
C HIS A 290 -2.59 9.67 -0.86
N GLY A 291 -3.06 10.83 -0.39
CA GLY A 291 -4.38 11.01 0.22
C GLY A 291 -5.49 11.31 -0.78
N THR A 292 -6.66 11.67 -0.25
CA THR A 292 -7.88 11.98 -1.02
C THR A 292 -7.79 13.26 -1.86
N ALA A 293 -6.82 14.15 -1.60
CA ALA A 293 -6.57 15.39 -2.32
C ALA A 293 -7.86 16.14 -2.69
N TYR A 294 -8.65 16.47 -1.68
CA TYR A 294 -9.96 17.11 -1.84
C TYR A 294 -9.91 18.44 -2.58
N ASP A 295 -8.78 19.16 -2.46
CA ASP A 295 -8.53 20.43 -3.12
C ASP A 295 -8.53 20.37 -4.64
N ILE A 296 -8.22 19.20 -5.21
CA ILE A 296 -8.19 18.99 -6.68
C ILE A 296 -9.20 17.94 -7.15
N ALA A 297 -10.01 17.38 -6.25
CA ALA A 297 -10.97 16.34 -6.61
C ALA A 297 -11.97 16.80 -7.69
N TYR A 298 -12.24 15.95 -8.67
CA TYR A 298 -13.15 16.20 -9.80
C TYR A 298 -12.78 17.41 -10.68
N GLN A 299 -11.47 17.75 -10.76
CA GLN A 299 -10.97 18.85 -11.59
C GLN A 299 -10.16 18.37 -12.81
N GLY A 300 -9.99 17.05 -12.99
CA GLY A 300 -9.19 16.48 -14.08
C GLY A 300 -7.67 16.62 -13.86
N LYS A 301 -7.25 17.08 -12.69
CA LYS A 301 -5.83 17.36 -12.37
C LYS A 301 -5.08 16.20 -11.75
N ALA A 302 -5.80 15.21 -11.19
CA ALA A 302 -5.17 14.08 -10.53
C ALA A 302 -4.33 13.26 -11.51
N LYS A 303 -3.18 12.74 -11.04
CA LYS A 303 -2.28 11.88 -11.80
C LYS A 303 -2.59 10.42 -11.54
N THR A 304 -2.41 9.57 -12.55
CA THR A 304 -2.72 8.13 -12.52
C THR A 304 -1.54 7.27 -12.08
N GLY A 305 -0.32 7.79 -12.13
CA GLY A 305 0.92 7.02 -11.99
C GLY A 305 0.97 6.14 -10.74
N SER A 306 0.51 6.63 -9.58
CA SER A 306 0.52 5.84 -8.34
C SER A 306 -0.50 4.67 -8.38
N LEU A 307 -1.68 4.84 -9.02
CA LEU A 307 -2.62 3.73 -9.23
C LEU A 307 -2.04 2.69 -10.19
N VAL A 308 -1.48 3.14 -11.31
CA VAL A 308 -0.86 2.24 -12.31
C VAL A 308 0.26 1.43 -11.67
N ALA A 309 1.15 2.09 -10.93
CA ALA A 309 2.24 1.41 -10.21
C ALA A 309 1.72 0.41 -9.18
N ALA A 310 0.69 0.76 -8.40
CA ALA A 310 0.07 -0.13 -7.41
C ALA A 310 -0.60 -1.34 -8.08
N TYR A 311 -1.28 -1.14 -9.19
CA TYR A 311 -1.92 -2.19 -9.99
C TYR A 311 -0.87 -3.13 -10.60
N ASP A 312 0.14 -2.59 -11.27
CA ASP A 312 1.21 -3.38 -11.89
C ASP A 312 1.97 -4.20 -10.85
N TYR A 313 2.17 -3.64 -9.67
CA TYR A 313 2.81 -4.36 -8.57
C TYR A 313 1.94 -5.53 -8.08
N ALA A 314 0.60 -5.34 -7.98
CA ALA A 314 -0.33 -6.41 -7.66
C ALA A 314 -0.31 -7.52 -8.73
N VAL A 315 -0.28 -7.17 -10.02
CA VAL A 315 -0.13 -8.12 -11.14
C VAL A 315 1.16 -8.92 -11.04
N LYS A 316 2.28 -8.28 -10.70
CA LYS A 316 3.58 -8.95 -10.55
C LYS A 316 3.57 -9.99 -9.42
N ILE A 317 2.95 -9.67 -8.28
CA ILE A 317 2.91 -10.58 -7.13
C ILE A 317 2.06 -11.83 -7.43
N GLN A 318 0.93 -11.68 -8.16
CA GLN A 318 0.03 -12.80 -8.40
C GLN A 318 0.51 -13.76 -9.51
N ASN A 319 1.36 -13.31 -10.45
CA ASN A 319 1.75 -14.08 -11.63
C ASN A 319 2.94 -15.02 -11.40
N ARG A 320 3.41 -15.20 -10.16
CA ARG A 320 4.45 -16.19 -9.86
C ARG A 320 3.91 -17.28 -8.93
N PRO A 321 4.22 -18.57 -9.26
CA PRO A 321 3.79 -19.73 -8.50
C PRO A 321 4.33 -19.78 -7.09
#